data_529fb46b305e8ec1a1fcaf64e5524f51
#
_entry.id   529fb46b305e8ec1a1fcaf64e5524f51
#
_cell.length_a   1.000
_cell.length_b   1.000
_cell.length_c   1.000
_cell.angle_alpha   90.00
_cell.angle_beta   90.00
_cell.angle_gamma   90.00
#
_symmetry.space_group_name_H-M   'P 1'
#
loop_
_entity.id
_entity.type
_entity.pdbx_description
1 polymer ?
#
loop_
_entity_poly.entity_id
_entity_poly.type
_entity_poly.pdbx_seq_one_letter_code
_entity_poly.pdbx_strand_id
1 'polypeptide(L)'
;LISCQDDKDCCPSGPDDNDVTIPLSLYQKIYKTTSDIYIENGFVYINTDGVPDHKSPYFLGTQWESEKYTPYDGSNPFVTNFNFNPNRISAGNIRFKIPISPKKSTTTTTTAMGPIGVSLNGVPFYNQYAGGGAPLSNEINSFDQYNGHPAPGRGGGGGRYHYHMEPFWLTQNYGKNTLLGFLLDGFPIYGPEENGSELKSSDLDSHHGHSHPTSDFPGGVYHYHITSDAPYLNGIGYYGAPGTVNE
;
A
#
# COMPACT_ATOMS: atom_id res chain seq x y z
N LEU A 1 -13.80 6.16 46.13
CA LEU A 1 -14.21 7.06 45.05
C LEU A 1 -13.03 7.96 44.74
N ILE A 2 -12.20 7.58 43.77
CA ILE A 2 -11.12 8.43 43.23
C ILE A 2 -11.63 8.89 41.86
N SER A 3 -11.84 10.19 41.76
CA SER A 3 -12.22 10.89 40.54
C SER A 3 -11.00 10.98 39.62
N CYS A 4 -11.04 10.34 38.48
CA CYS A 4 -10.11 10.64 37.37
C CYS A 4 -10.61 11.90 36.67
N GLN A 5 -9.92 13.03 36.89
CA GLN A 5 -10.04 14.24 36.09
C GLN A 5 -8.89 14.25 35.06
N ASP A 6 -9.28 14.37 33.80
CA ASP A 6 -8.53 14.86 32.65
C ASP A 6 -7.00 14.66 32.61
N ASP A 7 -6.54 13.42 32.38
CA ASP A 7 -5.21 13.16 31.86
C ASP A 7 -5.33 12.30 30.59
N LYS A 8 -5.00 12.90 29.44
CA LYS A 8 -4.89 12.25 28.15
C LYS A 8 -3.72 11.24 28.04
N ASP A 9 -3.08 10.92 29.18
CA ASP A 9 -1.88 10.06 29.25
C ASP A 9 -2.12 8.68 29.89
N CYS A 10 -3.37 8.21 29.98
CA CYS A 10 -3.68 6.89 30.57
C CYS A 10 -3.80 5.73 29.58
N CYS A 11 -3.38 5.88 28.34
CA CYS A 11 -3.09 4.72 27.51
C CYS A 11 -1.66 4.25 27.82
N PRO A 12 -1.41 2.97 28.20
CA PRO A 12 -0.05 2.47 28.25
C PRO A 12 0.59 2.73 26.88
N SER A 13 1.71 3.44 26.86
CA SER A 13 2.57 3.54 25.67
C SER A 13 2.77 2.11 25.18
N GLY A 14 2.31 1.81 23.97
CA GLY A 14 2.61 0.54 23.31
C GLY A 14 4.12 0.31 23.35
N PRO A 15 4.58 -0.93 23.12
CA PRO A 15 6.01 -1.23 23.12
C PRO A 15 6.74 -0.19 22.27
N ASP A 16 7.89 0.28 22.78
CA ASP A 16 8.72 1.22 22.02
C ASP A 16 8.92 0.67 20.61
N ASP A 17 8.42 1.38 19.58
CA ASP A 17 8.52 1.00 18.15
C ASP A 17 9.97 0.77 17.69
N ASN A 18 10.92 0.90 18.62
CA ASN A 18 12.35 0.93 18.34
C ASN A 18 13.02 -0.44 18.17
N ASP A 19 12.38 -1.55 18.50
CA ASP A 19 13.01 -2.87 18.54
C ASP A 19 12.25 -3.98 17.79
N VAL A 20 11.29 -3.63 16.91
CA VAL A 20 10.58 -4.62 16.10
C VAL A 20 11.43 -5.01 14.89
N THR A 21 11.70 -6.32 14.76
CA THR A 21 12.27 -6.89 13.53
C THR A 21 11.18 -7.72 12.85
N ILE A 22 10.86 -7.36 11.63
CA ILE A 22 9.85 -8.06 10.85
C ILE A 22 10.45 -9.35 10.29
N PRO A 23 9.86 -10.53 10.59
CA PRO A 23 10.42 -11.80 10.17
C PRO A 23 10.25 -12.01 8.66
N LEU A 24 11.19 -12.75 8.04
CA LEU A 24 11.14 -13.10 6.63
C LEU A 24 9.81 -13.76 6.23
N SER A 25 9.24 -14.60 7.09
CA SER A 25 7.97 -15.28 6.86
C SER A 25 6.79 -14.33 6.61
N LEU A 26 6.85 -13.12 7.16
CA LEU A 26 5.81 -12.13 6.94
C LEU A 26 5.94 -11.49 5.55
N TYR A 27 7.17 -11.19 5.12
CA TYR A 27 7.42 -10.73 3.74
C TYR A 27 7.08 -11.82 2.70
N GLN A 28 7.26 -13.08 3.03
CA GLN A 28 6.89 -14.22 2.17
C GLN A 28 5.38 -14.37 1.96
N LYS A 29 4.54 -13.60 2.68
CA LYS A 29 3.12 -13.45 2.33
C LYS A 29 2.91 -12.69 1.02
N ILE A 30 3.92 -11.97 0.52
CA ILE A 30 3.90 -11.40 -0.84
C ILE A 30 4.08 -12.55 -1.81
N TYR A 31 2.97 -12.98 -2.41
CA TYR A 31 2.88 -14.23 -3.14
C TYR A 31 3.19 -14.10 -4.65
N LYS A 32 3.22 -12.85 -5.18
CA LYS A 32 3.50 -12.62 -6.59
C LYS A 32 4.83 -11.88 -6.77
N THR A 33 5.90 -12.67 -6.80
CA THR A 33 7.28 -12.21 -6.96
C THR A 33 7.93 -12.84 -8.19
N THR A 34 8.98 -12.23 -8.71
CA THR A 34 9.76 -12.74 -9.86
C THR A 34 11.00 -13.53 -9.43
N SER A 35 11.31 -13.53 -8.14
CA SER A 35 12.38 -14.31 -7.51
C SER A 35 12.09 -14.54 -6.05
N ASP A 36 12.87 -15.39 -5.39
CA ASP A 36 12.76 -15.60 -3.95
C ASP A 36 12.99 -14.30 -3.19
N ILE A 37 12.22 -14.10 -2.12
CA ILE A 37 12.40 -13.02 -1.17
C ILE A 37 13.53 -13.44 -0.21
N TYR A 38 14.51 -12.56 -0.02
CA TYR A 38 15.64 -12.83 0.85
C TYR A 38 16.02 -11.60 1.69
N ILE A 39 16.72 -11.86 2.80
CA ILE A 39 17.26 -10.82 3.68
C ILE A 39 18.78 -10.78 3.53
N GLU A 40 19.31 -9.58 3.35
CA GLU A 40 20.74 -9.31 3.32
C GLU A 40 21.05 -7.94 3.93
N ASN A 41 22.06 -7.88 4.80
CA ASN A 41 22.57 -6.64 5.42
C ASN A 41 21.48 -5.76 6.05
N GLY A 42 20.50 -6.38 6.74
CA GLY A 42 19.43 -5.67 7.44
C GLY A 42 18.26 -5.19 6.54
N PHE A 43 18.24 -5.63 5.28
CA PHE A 43 17.18 -5.31 4.33
C PHE A 43 16.57 -6.58 3.76
N VAL A 44 15.27 -6.56 3.51
CA VAL A 44 14.60 -7.53 2.65
C VAL A 44 14.60 -7.03 1.22
N TYR A 45 14.83 -7.95 0.30
CA TYR A 45 14.78 -7.72 -1.15
C TYR A 45 13.61 -8.46 -1.76
N ILE A 46 12.76 -7.72 -2.47
CA ILE A 46 11.53 -8.22 -3.09
C ILE A 46 11.54 -7.77 -4.55
N ASN A 47 11.47 -8.72 -5.47
CA ASN A 47 11.42 -8.43 -6.91
C ASN A 47 10.04 -8.78 -7.45
N THR A 48 9.40 -7.84 -8.16
CA THR A 48 8.07 -8.04 -8.77
C THR A 48 8.03 -7.53 -10.19
N ASP A 49 7.07 -8.01 -10.98
CA ASP A 49 6.77 -7.46 -12.30
C ASP A 49 5.68 -6.37 -12.28
N GLY A 50 4.99 -6.19 -11.12
CA GLY A 50 3.91 -5.23 -10.95
C GLY A 50 2.64 -5.56 -11.74
N VAL A 51 2.58 -6.72 -12.41
CA VAL A 51 1.39 -7.15 -13.15
C VAL A 51 0.39 -7.75 -12.16
N PRO A 52 -0.85 -7.22 -12.05
CA PRO A 52 -1.83 -7.76 -11.11
C PRO A 52 -2.24 -9.18 -11.49
N ASP A 53 -2.67 -9.97 -10.50
CA ASP A 53 -3.15 -11.34 -10.68
C ASP A 53 -4.66 -11.42 -10.97
N HIS A 54 -5.38 -10.31 -10.81
CA HIS A 54 -6.79 -10.18 -11.16
C HIS A 54 -7.00 -9.73 -12.62
N LYS A 55 -8.23 -9.76 -13.09
CA LYS A 55 -8.63 -9.21 -14.40
C LYS A 55 -8.77 -7.70 -14.34
N SER A 56 -8.56 -7.03 -15.48
CA SER A 56 -8.69 -5.57 -15.59
C SER A 56 -9.00 -5.15 -17.01
N PRO A 57 -9.71 -4.03 -17.23
CA PRO A 57 -9.87 -3.45 -18.56
C PRO A 57 -8.53 -3.01 -19.18
N TYR A 58 -7.54 -2.77 -18.36
CA TYR A 58 -6.21 -2.32 -18.77
C TYR A 58 -5.32 -3.42 -19.37
N PHE A 59 -5.81 -4.66 -19.46
CA PHE A 59 -5.18 -5.73 -20.24
C PHE A 59 -5.57 -5.71 -21.72
N LEU A 60 -6.51 -4.87 -22.13
CA LEU A 60 -6.88 -4.71 -23.55
C LEU A 60 -5.66 -4.32 -24.40
N GLY A 61 -5.39 -5.08 -25.47
CA GLY A 61 -4.25 -4.85 -26.37
C GLY A 61 -2.88 -5.30 -25.81
N THR A 62 -2.86 -6.00 -24.67
CA THR A 62 -1.62 -6.57 -24.10
C THR A 62 -1.48 -8.05 -24.42
N GLN A 63 -0.32 -8.65 -24.15
CA GLN A 63 -0.07 -10.09 -24.30
C GLN A 63 -0.98 -10.96 -23.37
N TRP A 64 -1.58 -10.39 -22.35
CA TRP A 64 -2.48 -11.08 -21.41
C TRP A 64 -3.96 -10.88 -21.73
N GLU A 65 -4.31 -10.21 -22.84
CA GLU A 65 -5.70 -9.87 -23.15
C GLU A 65 -6.62 -11.08 -23.13
N SER A 66 -6.22 -12.17 -23.78
CA SER A 66 -7.06 -13.38 -23.89
C SER A 66 -7.37 -14.03 -22.54
N GLU A 67 -6.54 -13.82 -21.52
CA GLU A 67 -6.65 -14.43 -20.20
C GLU A 67 -7.20 -13.48 -19.14
N LYS A 68 -6.74 -12.22 -19.16
CA LYS A 68 -6.94 -11.27 -18.07
C LYS A 68 -7.77 -10.03 -18.42
N TYR A 69 -8.14 -9.85 -19.66
CA TYR A 69 -9.03 -8.75 -19.99
C TYR A 69 -10.46 -9.00 -19.47
N THR A 70 -11.04 -7.97 -18.89
CA THR A 70 -12.47 -7.83 -18.62
C THR A 70 -12.85 -6.35 -18.74
N PRO A 71 -14.01 -6.01 -19.30
CA PRO A 71 -14.45 -4.61 -19.26
C PRO A 71 -14.64 -4.14 -17.81
N TYR A 72 -14.59 -2.83 -17.60
CA TYR A 72 -14.99 -2.25 -16.32
C TYR A 72 -16.46 -2.55 -16.05
N ASP A 73 -16.78 -3.05 -14.85
CA ASP A 73 -18.10 -3.58 -14.50
C ASP A 73 -18.98 -2.58 -13.70
N GLY A 74 -18.43 -1.39 -13.38
CA GLY A 74 -19.14 -0.38 -12.61
C GLY A 74 -19.16 -0.61 -11.09
N SER A 75 -18.46 -1.61 -10.59
CA SER A 75 -18.52 -1.99 -9.16
C SER A 75 -17.70 -1.14 -8.22
N ASN A 76 -16.75 -0.33 -8.74
CA ASN A 76 -15.89 0.50 -7.90
C ASN A 76 -16.66 1.72 -7.36
N PRO A 77 -16.91 1.81 -6.04
CA PRO A 77 -17.74 2.86 -5.45
C PRO A 77 -17.11 4.27 -5.50
N PHE A 78 -15.81 4.37 -5.76
CA PHE A 78 -15.10 5.65 -5.88
C PHE A 78 -15.18 6.22 -7.30
N VAL A 79 -15.50 5.40 -8.29
CA VAL A 79 -15.54 5.78 -9.71
C VAL A 79 -16.96 6.17 -10.10
N THR A 80 -17.18 7.44 -10.30
CA THR A 80 -18.51 7.97 -10.67
C THR A 80 -18.75 8.00 -12.18
N ASN A 81 -17.67 8.14 -12.97
CA ASN A 81 -17.73 8.16 -14.43
C ASN A 81 -16.40 7.59 -14.98
N PHE A 82 -16.38 6.28 -15.21
CA PHE A 82 -15.16 5.59 -15.64
C PHE A 82 -14.57 6.21 -16.90
N ASN A 83 -13.33 6.66 -16.78
CA ASN A 83 -12.54 7.24 -17.86
C ASN A 83 -11.31 6.35 -18.14
N PHE A 84 -11.43 5.54 -19.18
CA PHE A 84 -10.37 4.61 -19.57
C PHE A 84 -9.11 5.38 -20.02
N ASN A 85 -8.07 5.37 -19.17
CA ASN A 85 -6.82 6.07 -19.52
C ASN A 85 -6.08 5.36 -20.68
N PRO A 86 -5.22 6.07 -21.43
CA PRO A 86 -4.57 5.50 -22.62
C PRO A 86 -3.50 4.45 -22.30
N ASN A 87 -3.08 4.32 -21.04
CA ASN A 87 -2.01 3.41 -20.64
C ASN A 87 -2.52 1.97 -20.57
N ARG A 88 -1.61 1.01 -20.75
CA ARG A 88 -1.87 -0.43 -20.66
C ARG A 88 -0.90 -1.06 -19.67
N ILE A 89 -1.33 -2.14 -19.01
CA ILE A 89 -0.48 -2.89 -18.09
C ILE A 89 0.71 -3.47 -18.83
N SER A 90 1.88 -3.26 -18.29
CA SER A 90 3.13 -3.90 -18.73
C SER A 90 3.91 -4.44 -17.55
N ALA A 91 4.66 -5.52 -17.77
CA ALA A 91 5.59 -6.03 -16.78
C ALA A 91 6.74 -5.04 -16.58
N GLY A 92 7.08 -4.81 -15.32
CA GLY A 92 8.27 -4.10 -14.90
C GLY A 92 9.37 -5.04 -14.40
N ASN A 93 10.46 -4.45 -13.95
CA ASN A 93 11.48 -5.11 -13.15
C ASN A 93 11.68 -4.28 -11.89
N ILE A 94 10.75 -4.43 -10.95
CA ILE A 94 10.68 -3.59 -9.76
C ILE A 94 11.38 -4.30 -8.63
N ARG A 95 12.43 -3.69 -8.10
CA ARG A 95 13.18 -4.21 -6.96
C ARG A 95 13.04 -3.31 -5.75
N PHE A 96 12.37 -3.81 -4.74
CA PHE A 96 12.24 -3.17 -3.44
C PHE A 96 13.38 -3.63 -2.53
N LYS A 97 14.00 -2.66 -1.83
CA LYS A 97 14.96 -2.86 -0.75
C LYS A 97 14.41 -2.16 0.48
N ILE A 98 13.91 -2.93 1.46
CA ILE A 98 13.13 -2.44 2.60
C ILE A 98 13.84 -2.81 3.89
N PRO A 99 14.03 -1.90 4.87
CA PRO A 99 14.61 -2.25 6.16
C PRO A 99 13.74 -3.25 6.92
N ILE A 100 14.35 -4.28 7.51
CA ILE A 100 13.62 -5.31 8.28
C ILE A 100 13.38 -4.92 9.73
N SER A 101 14.11 -3.93 10.24
CA SER A 101 13.93 -3.39 11.58
C SER A 101 13.55 -1.91 11.47
N PRO A 102 12.27 -1.64 11.06
CA PRO A 102 11.81 -0.28 10.87
C PRO A 102 11.83 0.48 12.20
N LYS A 103 12.18 1.75 12.15
CA LYS A 103 12.22 2.62 13.34
C LYS A 103 11.62 3.97 13.00
N LYS A 104 10.91 4.55 13.96
CA LYS A 104 10.45 5.93 13.86
C LYS A 104 11.61 6.86 13.51
N SER A 105 11.43 7.65 12.48
CA SER A 105 12.42 8.66 12.09
C SER A 105 12.24 9.95 12.90
N THR A 106 13.34 10.60 13.21
CA THR A 106 13.32 11.95 13.83
C THR A 106 12.98 13.05 12.81
N THR A 107 13.04 12.73 11.53
CA THR A 107 12.71 13.65 10.43
C THR A 107 11.76 12.98 9.45
N THR A 108 10.69 13.66 9.08
CA THR A 108 9.75 13.14 8.09
C THR A 108 10.37 13.19 6.69
N THR A 109 10.40 12.04 6.02
CA THR A 109 10.75 11.94 4.60
C THR A 109 9.46 11.87 3.80
N THR A 110 9.22 12.86 2.93
CA THR A 110 8.05 12.86 2.04
C THR A 110 8.14 11.72 1.04
N THR A 111 6.98 11.19 0.62
CA THR A 111 6.93 10.15 -0.43
C THR A 111 7.18 10.76 -1.80
N ALA A 112 8.03 10.11 -2.59
CA ALA A 112 8.26 10.49 -3.98
C ALA A 112 7.06 10.07 -4.86
N MET A 113 6.99 10.63 -6.08
CA MET A 113 6.11 10.09 -7.13
C MET A 113 6.67 8.76 -7.62
N GLY A 114 5.81 7.76 -7.74
CA GLY A 114 6.17 6.37 -8.04
C GLY A 114 5.94 5.43 -6.85
N PRO A 115 6.55 4.22 -6.87
CA PRO A 115 6.35 3.24 -5.81
C PRO A 115 6.81 3.73 -4.44
N ILE A 116 5.92 3.65 -3.45
CA ILE A 116 6.21 3.92 -2.04
C ILE A 116 6.15 2.66 -1.18
N GLY A 117 5.77 1.53 -1.76
CA GLY A 117 5.65 0.24 -1.10
C GLY A 117 5.21 -0.85 -2.06
N VAL A 118 5.04 -2.06 -1.54
CA VAL A 118 4.66 -3.26 -2.29
C VAL A 118 3.51 -3.97 -1.60
N SER A 119 2.48 -4.34 -2.37
CA SER A 119 1.33 -5.11 -1.91
C SER A 119 1.58 -6.63 -1.93
N LEU A 120 0.70 -7.40 -1.27
CA LEU A 120 0.82 -8.87 -1.23
C LEU A 120 0.79 -9.52 -2.61
N ASN A 121 0.08 -8.93 -3.58
CA ASN A 121 0.06 -9.43 -4.96
C ASN A 121 1.15 -8.80 -5.86
N GLY A 122 2.19 -8.20 -5.27
CA GLY A 122 3.36 -7.69 -5.98
C GLY A 122 3.14 -6.38 -6.75
N VAL A 123 1.94 -5.80 -6.65
CA VAL A 123 1.62 -4.51 -7.25
C VAL A 123 2.15 -3.39 -6.36
N PRO A 124 2.81 -2.35 -6.90
CA PRO A 124 3.29 -1.24 -6.09
C PRO A 124 2.14 -0.38 -5.53
N PHE A 125 2.32 0.12 -4.31
CA PHE A 125 1.58 1.24 -3.77
C PHE A 125 2.22 2.54 -4.22
N TYR A 126 1.39 3.52 -4.58
CA TYR A 126 1.77 4.90 -4.85
C TYR A 126 1.19 5.81 -3.75
N ASN A 127 1.67 7.04 -3.66
CA ASN A 127 1.20 8.00 -2.67
C ASN A 127 -0.21 8.54 -2.99
N GLN A 128 -0.71 9.41 -2.12
CA GLN A 128 -2.06 10.00 -2.19
C GLN A 128 -2.27 11.06 -3.30
N TYR A 129 -1.32 11.20 -4.21
CA TYR A 129 -1.38 12.21 -5.27
C TYR A 129 -1.50 11.58 -6.65
N ALA A 130 -2.21 12.28 -7.52
CA ALA A 130 -2.20 12.04 -8.95
C ALA A 130 -0.89 12.52 -9.60
N GLY A 131 -0.68 12.20 -10.87
CA GLY A 131 0.49 12.60 -11.62
C GLY A 131 0.84 14.08 -11.47
N GLY A 132 2.14 14.35 -11.25
CA GLY A 132 2.64 15.72 -11.01
C GLY A 132 2.30 16.31 -9.65
N GLY A 133 1.83 15.52 -8.68
CA GLY A 133 1.45 15.98 -7.34
C GLY A 133 0.06 16.63 -7.28
N ALA A 134 -0.76 16.42 -8.28
CA ALA A 134 -2.14 16.90 -8.30
C ALA A 134 -3.04 16.12 -7.32
N PRO A 135 -4.22 16.63 -6.94
CA PRO A 135 -5.18 15.87 -6.15
C PRO A 135 -5.57 14.55 -6.81
N LEU A 136 -5.65 13.47 -6.03
CA LEU A 136 -5.98 12.12 -6.54
C LEU A 136 -7.36 12.08 -7.23
N SER A 137 -8.29 12.97 -6.86
CA SER A 137 -9.59 13.11 -7.54
C SER A 137 -9.50 13.30 -9.06
N ASN A 138 -8.34 13.74 -9.57
CA ASN A 138 -8.12 13.89 -11.01
C ASN A 138 -7.94 12.53 -11.73
N GLU A 139 -7.61 11.47 -10.99
CA GLU A 139 -7.31 10.13 -11.55
C GLU A 139 -8.29 9.04 -11.09
N ILE A 140 -9.05 9.23 -10.00
CA ILE A 140 -9.94 8.20 -9.42
C ILE A 140 -10.90 7.62 -10.49
N ASN A 141 -11.42 8.44 -11.39
CA ASN A 141 -12.29 7.97 -12.45
C ASN A 141 -11.61 7.07 -13.50
N SER A 142 -10.30 6.87 -13.42
CA SER A 142 -9.57 5.89 -14.22
C SER A 142 -9.21 4.61 -13.45
N PHE A 143 -9.63 4.47 -12.20
CA PHE A 143 -9.40 3.22 -11.46
C PHE A 143 -10.36 2.14 -11.93
N ASP A 144 -9.86 0.92 -12.08
CA ASP A 144 -10.68 -0.22 -12.44
C ASP A 144 -11.50 -0.75 -11.24
N GLN A 145 -12.20 -1.85 -11.42
CA GLN A 145 -13.03 -2.49 -10.38
C GLN A 145 -12.24 -2.94 -9.15
N TYR A 146 -10.91 -3.04 -9.23
CA TYR A 146 -10.03 -3.38 -8.11
C TYR A 146 -9.24 -2.18 -7.57
N ASN A 147 -9.65 -0.97 -7.98
CA ASN A 147 -9.17 0.31 -7.44
C ASN A 147 -7.70 0.62 -7.78
N GLY A 148 -7.27 0.19 -8.97
CA GLY A 148 -5.96 0.50 -9.51
C GLY A 148 -6.01 0.89 -10.98
N HIS A 149 -4.91 1.39 -11.48
CA HIS A 149 -4.74 1.77 -12.89
C HIS A 149 -3.26 1.78 -13.31
N PRO A 150 -2.94 1.75 -14.61
CA PRO A 150 -1.56 1.87 -15.07
C PRO A 150 -1.13 3.34 -15.20
N ALA A 151 0.07 3.66 -14.68
CA ALA A 151 0.77 4.91 -14.96
C ALA A 151 1.24 4.99 -16.42
N PRO A 152 1.59 6.20 -16.93
CA PRO A 152 2.29 6.32 -18.21
C PRO A 152 3.59 5.52 -18.23
N GLY A 153 3.80 4.73 -19.28
CA GLY A 153 5.06 4.02 -19.49
C GLY A 153 6.17 4.95 -19.94
N ARG A 154 7.41 4.65 -19.59
CA ARG A 154 8.57 5.37 -20.12
C ARG A 154 8.70 5.10 -21.60
N GLY A 155 8.87 6.16 -22.43
CA GLY A 155 9.04 6.05 -23.87
C GLY A 155 7.77 5.64 -24.64
N GLY A 156 6.57 5.81 -24.08
CA GLY A 156 5.30 5.54 -24.76
C GLY A 156 4.89 4.05 -24.78
N GLY A 157 5.61 3.20 -24.05
CA GLY A 157 5.23 1.80 -23.80
C GLY A 157 4.12 1.66 -22.77
N GLY A 158 3.77 0.40 -22.43
CA GLY A 158 2.82 0.09 -21.35
C GLY A 158 3.26 0.65 -19.99
N GLY A 159 2.31 0.81 -19.10
CA GLY A 159 2.51 1.42 -17.81
C GLY A 159 2.47 0.44 -16.65
N ARG A 160 2.99 0.86 -15.49
CA ARG A 160 2.91 0.07 -14.26
C ARG A 160 1.54 0.24 -13.63
N TYR A 161 0.88 -0.89 -13.42
CA TYR A 161 -0.32 -0.94 -12.61
C TYR A 161 0.04 -0.68 -11.15
N HIS A 162 -0.76 0.11 -10.43
CA HIS A 162 -0.50 0.49 -9.05
C HIS A 162 -1.79 0.83 -8.30
N TYR A 163 -1.69 0.85 -6.97
CA TYR A 163 -2.76 1.24 -6.07
C TYR A 163 -2.43 2.56 -5.36
N HIS A 164 -3.39 3.48 -5.29
CA HIS A 164 -3.38 4.67 -4.43
C HIS A 164 -4.29 4.53 -3.22
N MET A 165 -5.19 3.57 -3.26
CA MET A 165 -6.27 3.35 -2.31
C MET A 165 -6.41 1.85 -2.01
N GLU A 166 -7.49 1.46 -1.33
CA GLU A 166 -7.78 0.06 -1.00
C GLU A 166 -7.67 -0.86 -2.23
N PRO A 167 -6.77 -1.85 -2.22
CA PRO A 167 -6.69 -2.86 -3.29
C PRO A 167 -7.81 -3.86 -3.12
N PHE A 168 -8.98 -3.61 -3.71
CA PHE A 168 -10.19 -4.42 -3.52
C PHE A 168 -9.99 -5.89 -3.80
N TRP A 169 -9.10 -6.25 -4.72
CA TRP A 169 -8.75 -7.66 -4.93
C TRP A 169 -8.23 -8.32 -3.67
N LEU A 170 -7.36 -7.66 -2.91
CA LEU A 170 -6.79 -8.20 -1.69
C LEU A 170 -7.83 -8.23 -0.56
N THR A 171 -8.55 -7.14 -0.34
CA THR A 171 -9.53 -7.08 0.76
C THR A 171 -10.74 -7.96 0.54
N GLN A 172 -11.16 -8.20 -0.70
CA GLN A 172 -12.22 -9.16 -1.04
C GLN A 172 -11.80 -10.62 -0.78
N ASN A 173 -10.53 -10.96 -0.99
CA ASN A 173 -10.03 -12.33 -0.83
C ASN A 173 -9.53 -12.64 0.59
N TYR A 174 -9.02 -11.65 1.31
CA TYR A 174 -8.36 -11.86 2.60
C TYR A 174 -9.01 -11.13 3.78
N GLY A 175 -10.00 -10.28 3.51
CA GLY A 175 -10.70 -9.46 4.51
C GLY A 175 -10.14 -8.05 4.64
N LYS A 176 -10.97 -7.16 5.19
CA LYS A 176 -10.65 -5.73 5.29
C LYS A 176 -9.71 -5.35 6.44
N ASN A 177 -9.47 -6.27 7.37
CA ASN A 177 -8.54 -6.10 8.50
C ASN A 177 -7.19 -6.80 8.26
N THR A 178 -6.91 -7.22 7.02
CA THR A 178 -5.71 -8.01 6.67
C THR A 178 -4.50 -7.13 6.43
N LEU A 179 -3.31 -7.74 6.59
CA LEU A 179 -2.08 -7.18 6.03
C LEU A 179 -2.24 -7.05 4.51
N LEU A 180 -1.89 -5.89 3.96
CA LEU A 180 -1.94 -5.62 2.53
C LEU A 180 -0.55 -5.56 1.87
N GLY A 181 0.49 -5.32 2.65
CA GLY A 181 1.86 -5.21 2.18
C GLY A 181 2.75 -4.39 3.11
N PHE A 182 3.80 -3.78 2.53
CA PHE A 182 4.79 -2.99 3.28
C PHE A 182 5.12 -1.70 2.54
N LEU A 183 5.28 -0.61 3.28
CA LEU A 183 5.86 0.61 2.72
C LEU A 183 7.39 0.54 2.73
N LEU A 184 8.05 1.45 2.01
CA LEU A 184 9.50 1.43 1.84
C LEU A 184 10.27 1.63 3.15
N ASP A 185 9.66 2.23 4.17
CA ASP A 185 10.26 2.39 5.49
C ASP A 185 10.20 1.12 6.36
N GLY A 186 9.61 0.05 5.84
CA GLY A 186 9.54 -1.26 6.46
C GLY A 186 8.29 -1.51 7.31
N PHE A 187 7.50 -0.49 7.60
CA PHE A 187 6.27 -0.69 8.35
C PHE A 187 5.17 -1.35 7.49
N PRO A 188 4.40 -2.27 8.09
CA PRO A 188 3.29 -2.92 7.40
C PRO A 188 2.15 -1.95 7.14
N ILE A 189 1.35 -2.23 6.11
CA ILE A 189 0.12 -1.54 5.80
C ILE A 189 -1.05 -2.53 5.84
N TYR A 190 -2.11 -2.16 6.55
CA TYR A 190 -3.31 -2.95 6.74
C TYR A 190 -4.51 -2.34 6.02
N GLY A 191 -5.56 -3.13 5.90
CA GLY A 191 -6.83 -2.73 5.32
C GLY A 191 -7.61 -1.71 6.16
N PRO A 192 -8.80 -1.31 5.67
CA PRO A 192 -9.56 -0.19 6.24
C PRO A 192 -10.31 -0.54 7.55
N GLU A 193 -10.25 -1.77 8.03
CA GLU A 193 -10.95 -2.17 9.24
C GLU A 193 -9.99 -2.61 10.36
N GLU A 194 -10.31 -2.21 11.58
CA GLU A 194 -9.68 -2.70 12.79
C GLU A 194 -10.75 -2.98 13.86
N ASN A 195 -10.60 -4.12 14.57
CA ASN A 195 -11.53 -4.54 15.63
C ASN A 195 -13.02 -4.54 15.20
N GLY A 196 -13.29 -4.82 13.90
CA GLY A 196 -14.63 -4.88 13.34
C GLY A 196 -15.25 -3.51 13.03
N SER A 197 -14.47 -2.44 13.04
CA SER A 197 -14.88 -1.08 12.69
C SER A 197 -14.06 -0.53 11.55
N GLU A 198 -14.71 0.20 10.63
CA GLU A 198 -14.02 0.93 9.56
C GLU A 198 -13.30 2.14 10.15
N LEU A 199 -12.01 2.27 9.83
CA LEU A 199 -11.18 3.42 10.21
C LEU A 199 -11.39 4.59 9.25
N LYS A 200 -11.23 5.79 9.80
CA LYS A 200 -11.16 7.05 9.05
C LYS A 200 -9.79 7.69 9.25
N SER A 201 -9.40 8.57 8.35
CA SER A 201 -8.16 9.32 8.47
C SER A 201 -8.02 10.07 9.80
N SER A 202 -9.15 10.47 10.42
CA SER A 202 -9.18 11.11 11.74
C SER A 202 -8.80 10.21 12.91
N ASP A 203 -8.80 8.89 12.71
CA ASP A 203 -8.44 7.89 13.73
C ASP A 203 -6.94 7.58 13.72
N LEU A 204 -6.22 8.14 12.76
CA LEU A 204 -4.81 7.89 12.47
C LEU A 204 -3.96 9.15 12.69
N ASP A 205 -2.67 8.95 12.81
CA ASP A 205 -1.71 10.07 12.95
C ASP A 205 -1.45 10.80 11.61
N SER A 206 -0.57 11.79 11.64
CA SER A 206 -0.23 12.57 10.44
C SER A 206 0.46 11.77 9.34
N HIS A 207 1.04 10.61 9.64
CA HIS A 207 1.62 9.69 8.66
C HIS A 207 0.60 8.71 8.10
N HIS A 208 -0.62 8.67 8.64
CA HIS A 208 -1.72 7.78 8.29
C HIS A 208 -1.58 6.36 8.88
N GLY A 209 -1.12 6.29 10.12
CA GLY A 209 -0.93 5.06 10.87
C GLY A 209 -1.07 5.25 12.38
N HIS A 210 -0.83 4.19 13.12
CA HIS A 210 -0.78 4.18 14.58
C HIS A 210 -0.04 2.93 15.10
N SER A 211 0.28 2.90 16.40
CA SER A 211 0.87 1.73 17.07
C SER A 211 -0.22 0.95 17.80
N HIS A 212 -0.50 -0.28 17.34
CA HIS A 212 -1.53 -1.13 17.93
C HIS A 212 -1.20 -2.63 17.73
N PRO A 213 -1.67 -3.55 18.59
CA PRO A 213 -1.57 -4.99 18.33
C PRO A 213 -2.37 -5.40 17.10
N THR A 214 -1.76 -6.25 16.26
CA THR A 214 -2.42 -6.91 15.12
C THR A 214 -2.29 -8.42 15.24
N SER A 215 -2.98 -9.16 14.37
CA SER A 215 -2.84 -10.63 14.33
C SER A 215 -1.41 -11.08 14.00
N ASP A 216 -0.68 -10.30 13.22
CA ASP A 216 0.70 -10.57 12.85
C ASP A 216 1.72 -10.07 13.90
N PHE A 217 1.33 -9.11 14.72
CA PHE A 217 2.12 -8.48 15.78
C PHE A 217 1.32 -8.35 17.07
N PRO A 218 1.15 -9.44 17.83
CA PRO A 218 0.36 -9.42 19.07
C PRO A 218 0.90 -8.48 20.15
N GLY A 219 2.20 -8.15 20.09
CA GLY A 219 2.84 -7.15 20.95
C GLY A 219 2.66 -5.70 20.52
N GLY A 220 2.05 -5.48 19.35
CA GLY A 220 1.93 -4.18 18.73
C GLY A 220 3.13 -3.82 17.85
N VAL A 221 2.86 -3.02 16.84
CA VAL A 221 3.84 -2.41 15.93
C VAL A 221 3.18 -1.17 15.34
N TYR A 222 3.97 -0.15 14.99
CA TYR A 222 3.44 0.90 14.14
C TYR A 222 3.08 0.34 12.76
N HIS A 223 1.91 0.69 12.27
CA HIS A 223 1.46 0.28 10.95
C HIS A 223 0.57 1.35 10.33
N TYR A 224 0.60 1.38 9.01
CA TYR A 224 -0.29 2.20 8.21
C TYR A 224 -1.63 1.52 8.00
N HIS A 225 -2.67 2.30 7.80
CA HIS A 225 -3.97 1.83 7.33
C HIS A 225 -4.36 2.48 6.02
N ILE A 226 -5.10 1.75 5.20
CA ILE A 226 -5.84 2.34 4.10
C ILE A 226 -7.21 2.78 4.60
N THR A 227 -7.66 3.98 4.22
CA THR A 227 -8.99 4.49 4.54
C THR A 227 -9.77 4.86 3.28
N SER A 228 -11.09 4.96 3.40
CA SER A 228 -11.98 5.37 2.32
C SER A 228 -11.95 6.89 2.05
N ASP A 229 -11.43 7.67 2.99
CA ASP A 229 -11.28 9.13 2.89
C ASP A 229 -9.80 9.54 2.73
N ALA A 230 -9.57 10.73 2.17
CA ALA A 230 -8.23 11.25 1.97
C ALA A 230 -7.47 11.43 3.31
N PRO A 231 -6.17 11.14 3.34
CA PRO A 231 -5.23 10.86 2.24
C PRO A 231 -5.14 9.40 1.78
N TYR A 232 -6.08 8.56 2.10
CA TYR A 232 -6.30 7.18 1.68
C TYR A 232 -5.28 6.15 2.15
N LEU A 233 -3.97 6.40 2.01
CA LEU A 233 -2.93 5.39 2.23
C LEU A 233 -1.72 5.94 2.98
N ASN A 234 -1.32 7.18 2.70
CA ASN A 234 -0.13 7.80 3.27
C ASN A 234 -0.36 9.30 3.49
N GLY A 235 0.01 9.77 4.67
CA GLY A 235 -0.16 11.18 5.07
C GLY A 235 1.01 12.08 4.62
N ILE A 236 1.65 12.73 5.57
CA ILE A 236 2.72 13.72 5.29
C ILE A 236 4.04 13.10 4.79
N GLY A 237 4.17 11.77 4.82
CA GLY A 237 5.39 11.04 4.44
C GLY A 237 5.55 9.75 5.25
N TYR A 238 6.73 9.15 5.16
CA TYR A 238 7.05 7.94 5.91
C TYR A 238 7.21 8.20 7.41
N TYR A 239 6.75 7.26 8.22
CA TYR A 239 6.95 7.26 9.66
C TYR A 239 8.40 6.92 10.02
N GLY A 240 9.00 5.98 9.30
CA GLY A 240 10.38 5.54 9.41
C GLY A 240 11.29 6.08 8.31
N ALA A 241 12.54 5.67 8.33
CA ALA A 241 13.50 5.97 7.27
C ALA A 241 13.29 4.99 6.10
N PRO A 242 12.93 5.47 4.90
CA PRO A 242 12.65 4.58 3.78
C PRO A 242 13.91 3.92 3.21
N GLY A 243 13.74 2.68 2.76
CA GLY A 243 14.65 2.01 1.87
C GLY A 243 14.59 2.57 0.45
N THR A 244 14.84 1.74 -0.55
CA THR A 244 14.87 2.16 -1.96
C THR A 244 14.05 1.24 -2.85
N VAL A 245 13.62 1.77 -3.98
CA VAL A 245 13.02 1.00 -5.06
C VAL A 245 13.72 1.35 -6.38
N ASN A 246 14.04 0.34 -7.16
CA ASN A 246 14.56 0.46 -8.54
C ASN A 246 13.53 -0.12 -9.51
N GLU A 247 13.39 0.53 -10.65
CA GLU A 247 12.40 0.18 -11.67
C GLU A 247 13.05 0.08 -13.04
#